data_26737bfa37c64a045c982ff15bab5764
#
_entry.id   26737bfa37c64a045c982ff15bab5764
#
_cell.length_a   1.000
_cell.length_b   1.000
_cell.length_c   1.000
_cell.angle_alpha   90.00
_cell.angle_beta   90.00
_cell.angle_gamma   90.00
#
_symmetry.space_group_name_H-M   'P 1'
#
loop_
_entity.id
_entity.type
_entity.pdbx_description
1 polymer ?
#
loop_
_entity_poly.entity_id
_entity_poly.type
_entity_poly.pdbx_seq_one_letter_code
_entity_poly.pdbx_strand_id
1 'polypeptide(L)'
;PARERIPEPLLRLHHGDTVVELGLTFSVMDVPGHTSGHIAYFCQSMDGAPLLFCGDTLFSGGCGRLFEGTPAQMLASLDSLAALPGNTRVCCTHEYTLSNLKFARAVEPCNADLNQYSAWCEAQRSKGQPTLPSSIAKELQINPFLRTRQPAVVAQAVARQAEERDEVAVFAAIRAWKNKF
;
A
#
# COMPACT_ATOMS: atom_id res chain seq x y z
N PRO A 1 -15.41 3.58 9.07
CA PRO A 1 -15.72 4.44 7.91
C PRO A 1 -17.21 4.72 7.80
N ALA A 2 -17.57 5.98 7.43
CA ALA A 2 -18.97 6.40 7.38
C ALA A 2 -19.76 5.77 6.23
N ARG A 3 -19.09 5.35 5.18
CA ARG A 3 -19.71 4.78 3.97
C ARG A 3 -19.89 3.26 4.02
N GLU A 4 -19.29 2.59 5.00
CA GLU A 4 -19.38 1.14 5.14
C GLU A 4 -20.60 0.72 5.98
N ARG A 5 -21.17 -0.43 5.65
CA ARG A 5 -22.24 -1.05 6.45
C ARG A 5 -21.63 -1.87 7.59
N ILE A 6 -21.39 -1.21 8.70
CA ILE A 6 -20.82 -1.82 9.92
C ILE A 6 -21.90 -1.86 10.99
N PRO A 7 -22.07 -2.98 11.73
CA PRO A 7 -23.04 -3.09 12.84
C PRO A 7 -22.80 -2.05 13.94
N GLU A 8 -23.88 -1.56 14.52
CA GLU A 8 -23.85 -0.70 15.71
C GLU A 8 -23.50 -1.54 16.98
N PRO A 9 -22.86 -0.93 18.01
CA PRO A 9 -22.52 0.49 18.10
C PRO A 9 -21.21 0.82 17.38
N LEU A 10 -21.15 1.98 16.74
CA LEU A 10 -19.96 2.45 16.03
C LEU A 10 -19.84 3.98 16.04
N LEU A 11 -18.62 4.49 15.83
CA LEU A 11 -18.33 5.88 15.50
C LEU A 11 -18.11 6.01 13.99
N ARG A 12 -18.93 6.81 13.30
CA ARG A 12 -18.81 7.06 11.86
C ARG A 12 -17.77 8.15 11.60
N LEU A 13 -16.73 7.81 10.88
CA LEU A 13 -15.60 8.68 10.61
C LEU A 13 -15.47 8.97 9.11
N HIS A 14 -15.04 10.19 8.81
CA HIS A 14 -14.82 10.74 7.48
C HIS A 14 -13.38 11.23 7.33
N HIS A 15 -12.97 11.50 6.11
CA HIS A 15 -11.70 12.15 5.83
C HIS A 15 -11.56 13.47 6.60
N GLY A 16 -10.41 13.66 7.24
CA GLY A 16 -10.10 14.84 8.05
C GLY A 16 -10.56 14.79 9.49
N ASP A 17 -11.37 13.80 9.88
CA ASP A 17 -11.72 13.59 11.28
C ASP A 17 -10.49 13.23 12.12
N THR A 18 -10.60 13.46 13.42
CA THR A 18 -9.57 13.12 14.39
C THR A 18 -10.16 12.20 15.46
N VAL A 19 -9.41 11.14 15.78
CA VAL A 19 -9.76 10.19 16.84
C VAL A 19 -8.66 10.13 17.87
N VAL A 20 -9.02 10.10 19.14
CA VAL A 20 -8.05 9.93 20.24
C VAL A 20 -8.29 8.57 20.88
N GLU A 21 -7.30 7.69 20.74
CA GLU A 21 -7.35 6.34 21.31
C GLU A 21 -6.00 5.99 21.96
N LEU A 22 -6.02 5.38 23.13
CA LEU A 22 -4.83 4.98 23.89
C LEU A 22 -3.85 6.14 24.13
N GLY A 23 -4.36 7.37 24.25
CA GLY A 23 -3.54 8.58 24.42
C GLY A 23 -2.88 9.08 23.14
N LEU A 24 -3.20 8.50 21.98
CA LEU A 24 -2.70 8.89 20.67
C LEU A 24 -3.78 9.60 19.87
N THR A 25 -3.35 10.56 19.07
CA THR A 25 -4.22 11.30 18.15
C THR A 25 -4.01 10.79 16.72
N PHE A 26 -5.09 10.29 16.11
CA PHE A 26 -5.10 9.79 14.74
C PHE A 26 -5.89 10.72 13.83
N SER A 27 -5.31 11.09 12.70
CA SER A 27 -6.02 11.71 11.59
C SER A 27 -6.60 10.63 10.69
N VAL A 28 -7.84 10.80 10.25
CA VAL A 28 -8.54 9.87 9.35
C VAL A 28 -8.34 10.29 7.90
N MET A 29 -7.98 9.34 7.05
CA MET A 29 -7.80 9.52 5.62
C MET A 29 -8.75 8.59 4.87
N ASP A 30 -9.58 9.11 3.94
CA ASP A 30 -10.30 8.26 2.99
C ASP A 30 -9.30 7.65 2.00
N VAL A 31 -9.34 6.34 1.83
CA VAL A 31 -8.46 5.58 0.93
C VAL A 31 -9.27 4.56 0.11
N PRO A 32 -10.23 5.04 -0.71
CA PRO A 32 -11.09 4.16 -1.49
C PRO A 32 -10.28 3.36 -2.53
N GLY A 33 -10.73 2.15 -2.82
CA GLY A 33 -10.09 1.26 -3.80
C GLY A 33 -10.36 -0.20 -3.50
N HIS A 34 -9.93 -0.69 -2.36
CA HIS A 34 -10.25 -2.05 -1.90
C HIS A 34 -11.75 -2.19 -1.65
N THR A 35 -12.30 -1.32 -0.80
CA THR A 35 -13.73 -1.02 -0.71
C THR A 35 -13.98 0.45 -1.04
N SER A 36 -15.22 0.84 -1.27
CA SER A 36 -15.59 2.21 -1.62
C SER A 36 -15.47 3.19 -0.46
N GLY A 37 -15.58 2.68 0.77
CA GLY A 37 -15.54 3.48 2.01
C GLY A 37 -14.29 3.29 2.85
N HIS A 38 -13.24 2.63 2.33
CA HIS A 38 -12.05 2.32 3.13
C HIS A 38 -11.36 3.57 3.67
N ILE A 39 -10.91 3.51 4.93
CA ILE A 39 -10.19 4.60 5.61
C ILE A 39 -8.86 4.09 6.18
N ALA A 40 -7.91 5.00 6.32
CA ALA A 40 -6.67 4.80 7.04
C ALA A 40 -6.58 5.75 8.24
N TYR A 41 -5.77 5.38 9.22
CA TYR A 41 -5.47 6.18 10.38
C TYR A 41 -4.00 6.53 10.42
N PHE A 42 -3.69 7.80 10.52
CA PHE A 42 -2.32 8.31 10.60
C PHE A 42 -2.08 8.99 11.95
N CYS A 43 -1.03 8.56 12.66
CA CYS A 43 -0.56 9.19 13.89
C CYS A 43 0.83 9.78 13.68
N GLN A 44 0.95 11.11 13.90
CA GLN A 44 2.18 11.87 13.65
C GLN A 44 3.37 11.43 14.52
N SER A 45 3.13 10.96 15.72
CA SER A 45 4.22 10.69 16.68
C SER A 45 3.92 9.50 17.59
N MET A 46 4.78 8.53 17.52
CA MET A 46 5.07 7.54 18.54
C MET A 46 6.57 7.33 18.54
N ASP A 47 7.24 7.63 19.64
CA ASP A 47 8.68 7.38 19.82
C ASP A 47 9.56 7.87 18.63
N GLY A 48 9.19 9.04 18.05
CA GLY A 48 9.91 9.67 16.94
C GLY A 48 9.61 9.14 15.54
N ALA A 49 8.78 8.11 15.37
CA ALA A 49 8.36 7.61 14.05
C ALA A 49 6.82 7.61 13.93
N PRO A 50 6.24 8.25 12.91
CA PRO A 50 4.81 8.20 12.66
C PRO A 50 4.29 6.79 12.41
N LEU A 51 2.99 6.55 12.65
CA LEU A 51 2.29 5.29 12.40
C LEU A 51 1.19 5.49 11.36
N LEU A 52 1.08 4.55 10.45
CA LEU A 52 0.00 4.46 9.48
C LEU A 52 -0.67 3.09 9.59
N PHE A 53 -1.96 3.07 9.96
CA PHE A 53 -2.82 1.89 9.87
C PHE A 53 -3.66 2.01 8.61
N CYS A 54 -3.27 1.33 7.54
CA CYS A 54 -3.83 1.51 6.20
C CYS A 54 -4.80 0.39 5.76
N GLY A 55 -5.13 -0.53 6.66
CA GLY A 55 -6.02 -1.64 6.34
C GLY A 55 -5.54 -2.41 5.11
N ASP A 56 -6.46 -2.65 4.18
CA ASP A 56 -6.21 -3.38 2.94
C ASP A 56 -5.90 -2.47 1.73
N THR A 57 -5.36 -1.27 1.95
CA THR A 57 -4.95 -0.35 0.88
C THR A 57 -3.51 -0.58 0.47
N LEU A 58 -2.55 -0.34 1.37
CA LEU A 58 -1.12 -0.51 1.13
C LEU A 58 -0.59 -1.72 1.91
N PHE A 59 0.10 -2.63 1.23
CA PHE A 59 0.84 -3.75 1.83
C PHE A 59 2.32 -3.62 1.53
N SER A 60 3.17 -4.28 2.31
CA SER A 60 4.60 -4.35 1.98
C SER A 60 4.80 -5.06 0.64
N GLY A 61 5.39 -4.31 -0.32
CA GLY A 61 5.60 -4.74 -1.71
C GLY A 61 4.33 -4.89 -2.54
N GLY A 62 3.17 -4.38 -2.10
CA GLY A 62 1.90 -4.59 -2.80
C GLY A 62 0.79 -3.62 -2.40
N CYS A 63 -0.41 -3.87 -2.94
CA CYS A 63 -1.64 -3.18 -2.56
C CYS A 63 -2.84 -4.15 -2.57
N GLY A 64 -3.95 -3.70 -1.99
CA GLY A 64 -5.21 -4.45 -1.96
C GLY A 64 -5.79 -4.73 -3.35
N ARG A 65 -6.65 -5.75 -3.41
CA ARG A 65 -7.47 -5.99 -4.61
C ARG A 65 -8.55 -4.91 -4.69
N LEU A 66 -8.98 -4.63 -5.92
CA LEU A 66 -10.11 -3.73 -6.18
C LEU A 66 -11.38 -4.56 -6.17
N PHE A 67 -12.17 -4.51 -5.10
CA PHE A 67 -13.48 -5.16 -5.04
C PHE A 67 -14.60 -4.21 -5.45
N GLU A 68 -14.53 -2.95 -4.99
CA GLU A 68 -15.58 -1.96 -5.23
C GLU A 68 -15.05 -0.70 -5.90
N GLY A 69 -13.78 -0.36 -5.69
CA GLY A 69 -13.17 0.82 -6.24
C GLY A 69 -12.59 0.63 -7.64
N THR A 70 -12.18 1.75 -8.24
CA THR A 70 -11.53 1.82 -9.54
C THR A 70 -10.00 1.90 -9.42
N PRO A 71 -9.25 1.58 -10.50
CA PRO A 71 -7.80 1.79 -10.53
C PRO A 71 -7.39 3.23 -10.21
N ALA A 72 -8.14 4.23 -10.72
CA ALA A 72 -7.89 5.64 -10.45
C ALA A 72 -8.04 5.98 -8.95
N GLN A 73 -9.08 5.47 -8.30
CA GLN A 73 -9.29 5.68 -6.87
C GLN A 73 -8.18 5.06 -6.02
N MET A 74 -7.80 3.80 -6.31
CA MET A 74 -6.73 3.14 -5.57
C MET A 74 -5.38 3.83 -5.79
N LEU A 75 -5.07 4.26 -7.02
CA LEU A 75 -3.84 5.00 -7.32
C LEU A 75 -3.79 6.31 -6.52
N ALA A 76 -4.88 7.10 -6.53
CA ALA A 76 -4.97 8.34 -5.75
C ALA A 76 -4.82 8.08 -4.23
N SER A 77 -5.43 7.00 -3.71
CA SER A 77 -5.29 6.59 -2.32
C SER A 77 -3.84 6.24 -1.98
N LEU A 78 -3.17 5.46 -2.82
CA LEU A 78 -1.76 5.09 -2.64
C LEU A 78 -0.83 6.31 -2.74
N ASP A 79 -1.08 7.24 -3.67
CA ASP A 79 -0.33 8.49 -3.77
C ASP A 79 -0.48 9.35 -2.51
N SER A 80 -1.68 9.41 -1.92
CA SER A 80 -1.90 10.14 -0.66
C SER A 80 -1.13 9.53 0.51
N LEU A 81 -1.05 8.21 0.59
CA LEU A 81 -0.26 7.51 1.61
C LEU A 81 1.24 7.66 1.36
N ALA A 82 1.67 7.62 0.09
CA ALA A 82 3.06 7.78 -0.32
C ALA A 82 3.62 9.20 -0.03
N ALA A 83 2.74 10.20 0.09
CA ALA A 83 3.09 11.57 0.45
C ALA A 83 3.38 11.76 1.96
N LEU A 84 3.10 10.78 2.81
CA LEU A 84 3.42 10.81 4.24
C LEU A 84 4.95 10.79 4.47
N PRO A 85 5.44 11.22 5.66
CA PRO A 85 6.87 11.18 5.97
C PRO A 85 7.49 9.81 5.72
N GLY A 86 8.66 9.78 5.10
CA GLY A 86 9.30 8.51 4.67
C GLY A 86 9.57 7.51 5.79
N ASN A 87 9.79 7.99 7.03
CA ASN A 87 9.98 7.15 8.22
C ASN A 87 8.66 6.66 8.84
N THR A 88 7.50 6.97 8.25
CA THR A 88 6.20 6.47 8.71
C THR A 88 6.17 4.95 8.64
N ARG A 89 5.90 4.29 9.77
CA ARG A 89 5.75 2.85 9.86
C ARG A 89 4.40 2.42 9.27
N VAL A 90 4.43 1.53 8.28
CA VAL A 90 3.24 1.02 7.59
C VAL A 90 2.76 -0.25 8.27
N CYS A 91 1.67 -0.11 9.04
CA CYS A 91 1.01 -1.20 9.77
C CYS A 91 -0.22 -1.66 8.96
N CYS A 92 0.00 -2.52 7.99
CA CYS A 92 -1.06 -3.09 7.16
C CYS A 92 -1.74 -4.28 7.85
N THR A 93 -2.91 -4.67 7.36
CA THR A 93 -3.77 -5.71 7.95
C THR A 93 -3.15 -7.11 7.87
N HIS A 94 -2.43 -7.41 6.78
CA HIS A 94 -1.94 -8.75 6.48
C HIS A 94 -0.46 -8.76 6.12
N GLU A 95 0.27 -9.78 6.57
CA GLU A 95 1.65 -10.02 6.18
C GLU A 95 1.73 -10.85 4.88
N TYR A 96 1.40 -10.22 3.75
CA TYR A 96 1.54 -10.81 2.41
C TYR A 96 2.92 -10.56 1.78
N THR A 97 3.89 -10.12 2.56
CA THR A 97 5.17 -9.58 2.11
C THR A 97 5.88 -10.50 1.10
N LEU A 98 6.14 -11.76 1.43
CA LEU A 98 6.88 -12.67 0.53
C LEU A 98 6.15 -12.89 -0.80
N SER A 99 4.84 -13.07 -0.76
CA SER A 99 4.02 -13.22 -1.96
C SER A 99 4.02 -11.95 -2.82
N ASN A 100 3.96 -10.78 -2.19
CA ASN A 100 4.03 -9.50 -2.87
C ASN A 100 5.40 -9.26 -3.51
N LEU A 101 6.48 -9.56 -2.77
CA LEU A 101 7.85 -9.38 -3.28
C LEU A 101 8.16 -10.34 -4.43
N LYS A 102 7.61 -11.56 -4.42
CA LYS A 102 7.70 -12.48 -5.58
C LYS A 102 7.13 -11.83 -6.83
N PHE A 103 5.97 -11.19 -6.73
CA PHE A 103 5.37 -10.45 -7.85
C PHE A 103 6.17 -9.21 -8.20
N ALA A 104 6.57 -8.39 -7.22
CA ALA A 104 7.35 -7.19 -7.44
C ALA A 104 8.64 -7.48 -8.21
N ARG A 105 9.35 -8.57 -7.90
CA ARG A 105 10.54 -9.04 -8.64
C ARG A 105 10.23 -9.46 -10.07
N ALA A 106 9.04 -9.95 -10.35
CA ALA A 106 8.62 -10.22 -11.72
C ALA A 106 8.38 -8.91 -12.50
N VAL A 107 7.97 -7.84 -11.83
CA VAL A 107 7.79 -6.50 -12.43
C VAL A 107 9.12 -5.77 -12.62
N GLU A 108 9.97 -5.76 -11.59
CA GLU A 108 11.26 -5.03 -11.58
C GLU A 108 12.42 -5.97 -11.19
N PRO A 109 12.82 -6.92 -12.04
CA PRO A 109 13.84 -7.93 -11.67
C PRO A 109 15.24 -7.32 -11.40
N CYS A 110 15.54 -6.16 -11.98
CA CYS A 110 16.82 -5.46 -11.82
C CYS A 110 16.81 -4.42 -10.68
N ASN A 111 15.72 -4.31 -9.89
CA ASN A 111 15.65 -3.39 -8.76
C ASN A 111 16.48 -3.93 -7.60
N ALA A 112 17.63 -3.30 -7.34
CA ALA A 112 18.59 -3.75 -6.31
C ALA A 112 18.00 -3.66 -4.89
N ASP A 113 17.27 -2.56 -4.57
CA ASP A 113 16.64 -2.38 -3.26
C ASP A 113 15.57 -3.45 -3.00
N LEU A 114 14.78 -3.78 -4.03
CA LEU A 114 13.76 -4.83 -3.97
C LEU A 114 14.42 -6.20 -3.73
N ASN A 115 15.49 -6.51 -4.45
CA ASN A 115 16.20 -7.78 -4.30
C ASN A 115 16.82 -7.93 -2.91
N GLN A 116 17.45 -6.87 -2.40
CA GLN A 116 18.01 -6.83 -1.05
C GLN A 116 16.92 -7.01 0.03
N TYR A 117 15.82 -6.27 -0.10
CA TYR A 117 14.70 -6.37 0.84
C TYR A 117 14.04 -7.75 0.80
N SER A 118 13.90 -8.34 -0.38
CA SER A 118 13.36 -9.71 -0.53
C SER A 118 14.22 -10.73 0.23
N ALA A 119 15.53 -10.68 0.06
CA ALA A 119 16.46 -11.58 0.77
C ALA A 119 16.37 -11.40 2.30
N TRP A 120 16.26 -10.15 2.78
CA TRP A 120 16.06 -9.85 4.19
C TRP A 120 14.72 -10.44 4.70
N CYS A 121 13.62 -10.25 3.99
CA CYS A 121 12.31 -10.79 4.36
C CYS A 121 12.32 -12.32 4.42
N GLU A 122 12.94 -12.98 3.44
CA GLU A 122 13.09 -14.44 3.42
C GLU A 122 13.88 -14.91 4.66
N ALA A 123 14.98 -14.22 5.00
CA ALA A 123 15.78 -14.54 6.19
C ALA A 123 15.03 -14.27 7.50
N GLN A 124 14.17 -13.25 7.58
CA GLN A 124 13.31 -13.04 8.76
C GLN A 124 12.29 -14.18 8.90
N ARG A 125 11.58 -14.49 7.81
CA ARG A 125 10.54 -15.53 7.84
C ARG A 125 11.10 -16.94 8.11
N SER A 126 12.30 -17.24 7.65
CA SER A 126 12.97 -18.52 7.99
C SER A 126 13.26 -18.68 9.50
N LYS A 127 13.33 -17.56 10.23
CA LYS A 127 13.51 -17.51 11.70
C LYS A 127 12.18 -17.36 12.45
N GLY A 128 11.03 -17.38 11.76
CA GLY A 128 9.72 -17.13 12.35
C GLY A 128 9.49 -15.66 12.74
N GLN A 129 10.36 -14.74 12.30
CA GLN A 129 10.25 -13.32 12.62
C GLN A 129 9.34 -12.58 11.61
N PRO A 130 8.58 -11.53 12.05
CA PRO A 130 7.77 -10.75 11.16
C PRO A 130 8.61 -9.86 10.24
N THR A 131 8.03 -9.49 9.07
CA THR A 131 8.60 -8.52 8.13
C THR A 131 7.92 -7.15 8.22
N LEU A 132 6.91 -7.02 9.07
CA LEU A 132 6.16 -5.80 9.32
C LEU A 132 6.51 -5.22 10.70
N PRO A 133 6.36 -3.88 10.90
CA PRO A 133 5.92 -2.91 9.91
C PRO A 133 7.01 -2.58 8.87
N SER A 134 6.59 -2.22 7.66
CA SER A 134 7.44 -1.60 6.65
C SER A 134 7.51 -0.07 6.87
N SER A 135 8.03 0.70 5.93
CA SER A 135 8.01 2.16 5.98
C SER A 135 7.65 2.76 4.61
N ILE A 136 7.12 3.98 4.60
CA ILE A 136 6.81 4.69 3.34
C ILE A 136 8.06 4.79 2.45
N ALA A 137 9.22 5.15 3.01
CA ALA A 137 10.46 5.21 2.24
C ALA A 137 10.84 3.86 1.63
N LYS A 138 10.66 2.75 2.37
CA LYS A 138 10.92 1.42 1.84
C LYS A 138 9.92 1.06 0.73
N GLU A 139 8.65 1.31 0.92
CA GLU A 139 7.63 1.02 -0.09
C GLU A 139 7.86 1.81 -1.40
N LEU A 140 8.28 3.07 -1.32
CA LEU A 140 8.67 3.88 -2.50
C LEU A 140 9.84 3.28 -3.27
N GLN A 141 10.73 2.52 -2.63
CA GLN A 141 11.87 1.87 -3.27
C GLN A 141 11.50 0.55 -3.95
N ILE A 142 10.51 -0.18 -3.43
CA ILE A 142 10.31 -1.60 -3.76
C ILE A 142 8.92 -1.94 -4.29
N ASN A 143 7.91 -1.13 -4.01
CA ASN A 143 6.51 -1.48 -4.28
C ASN A 143 6.10 -1.05 -5.70
N PRO A 144 5.82 -1.96 -6.64
CA PRO A 144 5.50 -1.60 -8.01
C PRO A 144 4.23 -0.74 -8.14
N PHE A 145 3.32 -0.77 -7.16
CA PHE A 145 2.11 0.03 -7.14
C PHE A 145 2.32 1.48 -6.71
N LEU A 146 3.42 1.78 -6.02
CA LEU A 146 3.90 3.14 -5.73
C LEU A 146 4.92 3.63 -6.78
N ARG A 147 5.29 2.77 -7.72
CA ARG A 147 6.32 2.98 -8.72
C ARG A 147 5.79 2.97 -10.16
N THR A 148 4.51 3.21 -10.34
CA THR A 148 3.84 3.21 -11.65
C THR A 148 4.41 4.22 -12.64
N ARG A 149 5.17 5.22 -12.16
CA ARG A 149 5.88 6.24 -12.97
C ARG A 149 7.31 5.83 -13.32
N GLN A 150 7.81 4.71 -12.80
CA GLN A 150 9.18 4.25 -13.10
C GLN A 150 9.23 3.54 -14.45
N PRO A 151 10.27 3.83 -15.29
CA PRO A 151 10.35 3.29 -16.66
C PRO A 151 10.25 1.75 -16.70
N ALA A 152 10.84 1.06 -15.73
CA ALA A 152 10.79 -0.40 -15.68
C ALA A 152 9.37 -0.94 -15.46
N VAL A 153 8.58 -0.29 -14.58
CA VAL A 153 7.19 -0.65 -14.31
C VAL A 153 6.31 -0.31 -15.51
N VAL A 154 6.50 0.89 -16.09
CA VAL A 154 5.80 1.33 -17.31
C VAL A 154 6.03 0.35 -18.46
N ALA A 155 7.28 -0.06 -18.71
CA ALA A 155 7.61 -1.02 -19.76
C ALA A 155 6.87 -2.36 -19.59
N GLN A 156 6.74 -2.85 -18.35
CA GLN A 156 5.97 -4.07 -18.06
C GLN A 156 4.46 -3.90 -18.28
N ALA A 157 3.93 -2.71 -17.99
CA ALA A 157 2.52 -2.41 -18.24
C ALA A 157 2.23 -2.29 -19.74
N VAL A 158 3.10 -1.58 -20.49
CA VAL A 158 3.00 -1.44 -21.95
C VAL A 158 3.07 -2.79 -22.66
N ALA A 159 3.95 -3.69 -22.23
CA ALA A 159 3.99 -5.07 -22.72
C ALA A 159 2.67 -5.84 -22.49
N ARG A 160 1.78 -5.29 -21.65
CA ARG A 160 0.42 -5.79 -21.35
C ARG A 160 -0.68 -4.86 -21.86
N GLN A 161 -0.37 -4.08 -22.89
CA GLN A 161 -1.30 -3.20 -23.62
C GLN A 161 -1.78 -1.97 -22.83
N ALA A 162 -1.08 -1.54 -21.78
CA ALA A 162 -1.35 -0.25 -21.15
C ALA A 162 -0.82 0.89 -21.99
N GLU A 163 -1.49 2.05 -21.96
CA GLU A 163 -0.95 3.28 -22.51
C GLU A 163 0.20 3.82 -21.64
N GLU A 164 1.35 4.09 -22.25
CA GLU A 164 2.57 4.48 -21.54
C GLU A 164 2.43 5.75 -20.72
N ARG A 165 1.65 6.73 -21.22
CA ARG A 165 1.46 8.05 -20.60
C ARG A 165 0.27 8.13 -19.66
N ASP A 166 -0.49 7.05 -19.50
CA ASP A 166 -1.62 6.97 -18.59
C ASP A 166 -1.23 6.17 -17.34
N GLU A 167 -0.97 6.86 -16.25
CA GLU A 167 -0.57 6.26 -14.98
C GLU A 167 -1.65 5.32 -14.43
N VAL A 168 -2.93 5.64 -14.66
CA VAL A 168 -4.06 4.80 -14.24
C VAL A 168 -4.08 3.51 -15.06
N ALA A 169 -3.81 3.59 -16.37
CA ALA A 169 -3.70 2.41 -17.23
C ALA A 169 -2.50 1.54 -16.82
N VAL A 170 -1.35 2.15 -16.51
CA VAL A 170 -0.17 1.43 -15.97
C VAL A 170 -0.52 0.71 -14.67
N PHE A 171 -1.12 1.40 -13.70
CA PHE A 171 -1.55 0.80 -12.44
C PHE A 171 -2.52 -0.36 -12.69
N ALA A 172 -3.55 -0.15 -13.52
CA ALA A 172 -4.56 -1.16 -13.83
C ALA A 172 -3.95 -2.42 -14.44
N ALA A 173 -3.02 -2.28 -15.40
CA ALA A 173 -2.33 -3.39 -16.03
C ALA A 173 -1.49 -4.21 -15.02
N ILE A 174 -0.72 -3.54 -14.15
CA ILE A 174 0.06 -4.19 -13.10
C ILE A 174 -0.86 -4.89 -12.09
N ARG A 175 -1.98 -4.27 -11.69
CA ARG A 175 -2.97 -4.87 -10.78
C ARG A 175 -3.65 -6.09 -11.40
N ALA A 176 -4.07 -5.97 -12.66
CA ALA A 176 -4.68 -7.10 -13.40
C ALA A 176 -3.70 -8.28 -13.56
N TRP A 177 -2.42 -7.98 -13.81
CA TRP A 177 -1.38 -9.01 -13.86
C TRP A 177 -1.24 -9.71 -12.50
N LYS A 178 -1.14 -8.96 -11.40
CA LYS A 178 -1.03 -9.56 -10.07
C LYS A 178 -2.23 -10.43 -9.70
N ASN A 179 -3.43 -10.14 -10.23
CA ASN A 179 -4.61 -10.96 -9.93
C ASN A 179 -4.53 -12.37 -10.56
N LYS A 180 -3.66 -12.55 -11.55
CA LYS A 180 -3.46 -13.82 -12.29
C LYS A 180 -2.12 -14.49 -11.93
N PHE A 181 -1.29 -13.82 -11.14
CA PHE A 181 0.04 -14.27 -10.75
C PHE A 181 -0.01 -15.22 -9.54
#